data_cb9e804956d17a739c81d2071a913cc9
#
_entry.id   cb9e804956d17a739c81d2071a913cc9
#
_cell.length_a   1.000
_cell.length_b   1.000
_cell.length_c   1.000
_cell.angle_alpha   90.00
_cell.angle_beta   90.00
_cell.angle_gamma   90.00
#
_symmetry.space_group_name_H-M   'P 1'
#
loop_
_entity.id
_entity.type
_entity.pdbx_description
1 polymer ?
#
loop_
_entity_poly.entity_id
_entity_poly.type
_entity_poly.pdbx_seq_one_letter_code
_entity_poly.pdbx_strand_id
1 'polypeptide(L)'
;FKGSTDDAYVSTCYYYASAKKVADAAKVLGKADDAAEYEALAEHIRQAILDEYFTKNGRLAIDTQTAYMVALKFGLWIDKERLTDGLRKRLDKDAHKIKGGFVGATMMCRVLAENGLEDEAWYMLFNHDFPGWLHCVDLGATTIWERWNSLLDDGSISGTGMNSLNHYSYGSVLEYIYRDMAGIAPAAPGFTKAVLAPQISWQSRFVNGTYKSVSGTWVSNWKILDDGQVAVHLEVPFNCSATVILPGYDKEAFELEAGSFDKTYMPVKDFRQMFNMDSRLSQMASSPEAMEILRSDLPAAAGMIAANDVENMNLSLNAMMGMPFLGMPAEVLKAAGEKLSRIKAY
;
A
#
# COMPACT_ATOMS: atom_id res chain seq x y z
N PHE A 1 14.02 11.04 -14.40
CA PHE A 1 12.85 10.33 -13.93
C PHE A 1 11.82 10.24 -15.06
N LYS A 2 11.67 9.07 -15.67
CA LYS A 2 10.71 8.86 -16.74
C LYS A 2 9.69 7.82 -16.30
N GLY A 3 8.63 8.26 -15.63
CA GLY A 3 7.46 7.46 -15.31
C GLY A 3 6.27 7.79 -16.21
N SER A 4 6.51 8.34 -17.40
CA SER A 4 5.44 8.74 -18.30
C SER A 4 4.69 7.52 -18.86
N THR A 5 3.39 7.56 -18.78
CA THR A 5 2.47 6.59 -19.38
C THR A 5 1.85 7.25 -20.62
N ASP A 6 1.43 6.44 -21.59
CA ASP A 6 0.78 6.91 -22.79
C ASP A 6 -0.42 7.81 -22.49
N ASP A 7 -0.43 9.01 -23.05
CA ASP A 7 -1.44 10.02 -22.75
C ASP A 7 -2.81 9.65 -23.31
N ALA A 8 -2.86 9.00 -24.48
CA ALA A 8 -4.13 8.56 -25.09
C ALA A 8 -4.76 7.46 -24.22
N TYR A 9 -3.96 6.51 -23.72
CA TYR A 9 -4.44 5.50 -22.79
C TYR A 9 -5.04 6.12 -21.52
N VAL A 10 -4.29 6.98 -20.84
CA VAL A 10 -4.75 7.62 -19.58
C VAL A 10 -6.02 8.43 -19.83
N SER A 11 -6.03 9.27 -20.89
CA SER A 11 -7.19 10.11 -21.22
C SER A 11 -8.44 9.28 -21.52
N THR A 12 -8.29 8.17 -22.27
CA THR A 12 -9.41 7.29 -22.62
C THR A 12 -9.95 6.55 -21.39
N CYS A 13 -9.06 6.12 -20.46
CA CYS A 13 -9.49 5.53 -19.19
C CYS A 13 -10.29 6.51 -18.33
N TYR A 14 -9.88 7.79 -18.27
CA TYR A 14 -10.64 8.81 -17.56
C TYR A 14 -11.93 9.20 -18.30
N TYR A 15 -11.97 9.12 -19.61
CA TYR A 15 -13.21 9.29 -20.39
C TYR A 15 -14.22 8.21 -20.04
N TYR A 16 -13.80 6.95 -19.98
CA TYR A 16 -14.62 5.85 -19.46
C TYR A 16 -15.15 6.14 -18.07
N ALA A 17 -14.26 6.48 -17.12
CA ALA A 17 -14.63 6.74 -15.74
C ALA A 17 -15.60 7.92 -15.60
N SER A 18 -15.47 8.94 -16.43
CA SER A 18 -16.37 10.10 -16.47
C SER A 18 -17.75 9.71 -17.00
N ALA A 19 -17.82 8.99 -18.12
CA ALA A 19 -19.09 8.51 -18.69
C ALA A 19 -19.82 7.62 -17.65
N LYS A 20 -19.12 6.70 -17.00
CA LYS A 20 -19.68 5.84 -15.96
C LYS A 20 -20.25 6.62 -14.77
N LYS A 21 -19.55 7.65 -14.32
CA LYS A 21 -20.04 8.53 -13.23
C LYS A 21 -21.29 9.33 -13.62
N VAL A 22 -21.37 9.78 -14.87
CA VAL A 22 -22.57 10.47 -15.37
C VAL A 22 -23.76 9.50 -15.40
N ALA A 23 -23.55 8.27 -15.89
CA ALA A 23 -24.59 7.24 -15.88
C ALA A 23 -25.09 6.95 -14.46
N ASP A 24 -24.17 6.77 -13.49
CA ASP A 24 -24.53 6.50 -12.11
C ASP A 24 -25.28 7.66 -11.45
N ALA A 25 -24.86 8.91 -11.73
CA ALA A 25 -25.57 10.10 -11.27
C ALA A 25 -26.98 10.22 -11.89
N ALA A 26 -27.11 9.93 -13.17
CA ALA A 26 -28.40 9.93 -13.87
C ALA A 26 -29.38 8.92 -13.25
N LYS A 27 -28.90 7.72 -12.88
CA LYS A 27 -29.72 6.72 -12.15
C LYS A 27 -30.25 7.26 -10.83
N VAL A 28 -29.37 7.89 -10.02
CA VAL A 28 -29.77 8.47 -8.73
C VAL A 28 -30.80 9.58 -8.91
N LEU A 29 -30.70 10.35 -10.00
CA LEU A 29 -31.62 11.45 -10.34
C LEU A 29 -32.90 10.99 -11.06
N GLY A 30 -33.08 9.69 -11.33
CA GLY A 30 -34.21 9.15 -12.05
C GLY A 30 -34.27 9.48 -13.55
N LYS A 31 -33.14 9.87 -14.14
CA LYS A 31 -32.99 10.21 -15.56
C LYS A 31 -32.65 8.97 -16.37
N ALA A 32 -33.66 8.14 -16.68
CA ALA A 32 -33.45 6.82 -17.27
C ALA A 32 -32.77 6.86 -18.64
N ASP A 33 -33.17 7.81 -19.51
CA ASP A 33 -32.60 7.94 -20.87
C ASP A 33 -31.12 8.34 -20.81
N ASP A 34 -30.79 9.36 -20.02
CA ASP A 34 -29.38 9.77 -19.81
C ASP A 34 -28.55 8.61 -19.22
N ALA A 35 -29.11 7.86 -18.27
CA ALA A 35 -28.44 6.73 -17.66
C ALA A 35 -28.10 5.65 -18.70
N ALA A 36 -29.07 5.30 -19.57
CA ALA A 36 -28.89 4.30 -20.62
C ALA A 36 -27.87 4.77 -21.69
N GLU A 37 -27.93 6.02 -22.11
CA GLU A 37 -26.99 6.61 -23.07
C GLU A 37 -25.55 6.56 -22.55
N TYR A 38 -25.31 7.05 -21.34
CA TYR A 38 -23.95 7.09 -20.79
C TYR A 38 -23.42 5.73 -20.33
N GLU A 39 -24.28 4.77 -19.99
CA GLU A 39 -23.86 3.36 -19.79
C GLU A 39 -23.39 2.74 -21.10
N ALA A 40 -24.15 2.92 -22.18
CA ALA A 40 -23.78 2.41 -23.49
C ALA A 40 -22.46 3.04 -23.98
N LEU A 41 -22.29 4.36 -23.79
CA LEU A 41 -21.05 5.06 -24.08
C LEU A 41 -19.88 4.51 -23.24
N ALA A 42 -20.05 4.32 -21.95
CA ALA A 42 -19.01 3.80 -21.06
C ALA A 42 -18.58 2.39 -21.49
N GLU A 43 -19.53 1.49 -21.81
CA GLU A 43 -19.18 0.14 -22.27
C GLU A 43 -18.47 0.16 -23.62
N HIS A 44 -18.85 1.05 -24.55
CA HIS A 44 -18.17 1.21 -25.82
C HIS A 44 -16.70 1.65 -25.63
N ILE A 45 -16.48 2.64 -24.75
CA ILE A 45 -15.13 3.11 -24.43
C ILE A 45 -14.34 1.98 -23.73
N ARG A 46 -14.95 1.26 -22.80
CA ARG A 46 -14.31 0.12 -22.13
C ARG A 46 -13.83 -0.93 -23.12
N GLN A 47 -14.68 -1.31 -24.06
CA GLN A 47 -14.33 -2.30 -25.08
C GLN A 47 -13.18 -1.80 -25.96
N ALA A 48 -13.20 -0.54 -26.41
CA ALA A 48 -12.11 0.05 -27.17
C ALA A 48 -10.77 0.03 -26.42
N ILE A 49 -10.78 0.31 -25.09
CA ILE A 49 -9.58 0.21 -24.25
C ILE A 49 -9.06 -1.23 -24.19
N LEU A 50 -9.96 -2.21 -24.02
CA LEU A 50 -9.57 -3.61 -23.94
C LEU A 50 -9.01 -4.12 -25.27
N ASP A 51 -9.59 -3.72 -26.38
CA ASP A 51 -9.16 -4.13 -27.72
C ASP A 51 -7.81 -3.52 -28.10
N GLU A 52 -7.56 -2.26 -27.74
CA GLU A 52 -6.33 -1.54 -28.10
C GLU A 52 -5.16 -1.88 -27.17
N TYR A 53 -5.40 -1.93 -25.86
CA TYR A 53 -4.32 -1.97 -24.88
C TYR A 53 -4.13 -3.31 -24.18
N PHE A 54 -4.99 -4.29 -24.40
CA PHE A 54 -4.86 -5.61 -23.78
C PHE A 54 -4.69 -6.71 -24.83
N THR A 55 -3.83 -7.65 -24.53
CA THR A 55 -3.72 -8.87 -25.32
C THR A 55 -4.93 -9.79 -25.01
N LYS A 56 -5.26 -10.70 -25.93
CA LYS A 56 -6.36 -11.66 -25.76
C LYS A 56 -6.31 -12.47 -24.46
N ASN A 57 -5.13 -12.65 -23.90
CA ASN A 57 -4.92 -13.36 -22.63
C ASN A 57 -4.79 -12.42 -21.42
N GLY A 58 -5.27 -11.17 -21.53
CA GLY A 58 -5.40 -10.25 -20.41
C GLY A 58 -4.14 -9.49 -19.99
N ARG A 59 -3.03 -9.56 -20.76
CA ARG A 59 -1.85 -8.77 -20.44
C ARG A 59 -2.02 -7.31 -20.93
N LEU A 60 -1.81 -6.34 -20.04
CA LEU A 60 -1.73 -4.93 -20.42
C LEU A 60 -0.46 -4.68 -21.24
N ALA A 61 -0.59 -3.99 -22.38
CA ALA A 61 0.52 -3.70 -23.31
C ALA A 61 1.45 -2.60 -22.78
N ILE A 62 0.94 -1.70 -21.93
CA ILE A 62 1.69 -0.57 -21.36
C ILE A 62 2.23 -0.98 -19.98
N ASP A 63 3.55 -1.24 -19.89
CA ASP A 63 4.22 -1.71 -18.66
C ASP A 63 4.72 -0.53 -17.80
N THR A 64 3.79 0.25 -17.24
CA THR A 64 4.09 1.34 -16.29
C THR A 64 3.22 1.23 -15.03
N GLN A 65 3.71 1.69 -13.87
CA GLN A 65 2.93 1.70 -12.61
C GLN A 65 1.58 2.41 -12.82
N THR A 66 1.60 3.60 -13.43
CA THR A 66 0.37 4.38 -13.66
C THR A 66 -0.63 3.63 -14.53
N ALA A 67 -0.19 2.91 -15.57
CA ALA A 67 -1.10 2.16 -16.44
C ALA A 67 -1.83 1.05 -15.67
N TYR A 68 -1.10 0.29 -14.87
CA TYR A 68 -1.70 -0.73 -14.00
C TYR A 68 -2.65 -0.13 -12.95
N MET A 69 -2.23 0.98 -12.29
CA MET A 69 -3.04 1.66 -11.29
C MET A 69 -4.38 2.15 -11.86
N VAL A 70 -4.36 2.79 -13.02
CA VAL A 70 -5.55 3.31 -13.69
C VAL A 70 -6.48 2.16 -14.12
N ALA A 71 -5.93 1.09 -14.69
CA ALA A 71 -6.72 -0.08 -15.08
C ALA A 71 -7.41 -0.72 -13.85
N LEU A 72 -6.69 -0.97 -12.78
CA LEU A 72 -7.23 -1.53 -11.55
C LEU A 72 -8.27 -0.60 -10.90
N LYS A 73 -7.99 0.71 -10.85
CA LYS A 73 -8.91 1.70 -10.27
C LYS A 73 -10.27 1.74 -10.97
N PHE A 74 -10.27 1.62 -12.28
CA PHE A 74 -11.49 1.79 -13.08
C PHE A 74 -12.13 0.46 -13.53
N GLY A 75 -11.61 -0.68 -13.13
CA GLY A 75 -12.20 -1.96 -13.52
C GLY A 75 -11.92 -2.36 -14.98
N LEU A 76 -10.82 -1.89 -15.55
CA LEU A 76 -10.44 -2.10 -16.94
C LEU A 76 -9.49 -3.31 -17.05
N TRP A 77 -10.03 -4.51 -17.11
CA TRP A 77 -9.27 -5.75 -17.27
C TRP A 77 -10.07 -6.84 -17.99
N ILE A 78 -9.35 -7.78 -18.59
CA ILE A 78 -9.84 -9.05 -19.07
C ILE A 78 -9.64 -10.12 -17.99
N ASP A 79 -8.47 -10.07 -17.34
CA ASP A 79 -8.04 -10.96 -16.26
C ASP A 79 -7.45 -10.10 -15.14
N LYS A 80 -8.16 -9.97 -14.02
CA LYS A 80 -7.77 -9.14 -12.88
C LYS A 80 -6.54 -9.68 -12.19
N GLU A 81 -6.44 -10.99 -11.99
CA GLU A 81 -5.33 -11.62 -11.29
C GLU A 81 -4.02 -11.38 -12.08
N ARG A 82 -4.07 -11.59 -13.40
CA ARG A 82 -2.95 -11.31 -14.28
C ARG A 82 -2.53 -9.85 -14.29
N LEU A 83 -3.50 -8.93 -14.25
CA LEU A 83 -3.21 -7.49 -14.19
C LEU A 83 -2.52 -7.12 -12.87
N THR A 84 -3.02 -7.64 -11.75
CA THR A 84 -2.45 -7.42 -10.41
C THR A 84 -1.04 -8.00 -10.30
N ASP A 85 -0.83 -9.20 -10.83
CA ASP A 85 0.50 -9.84 -10.90
C ASP A 85 1.47 -9.05 -11.81
N GLY A 86 0.95 -8.46 -12.89
CA GLY A 86 1.70 -7.53 -13.73
C GLY A 86 2.17 -6.30 -12.97
N LEU A 87 1.31 -5.72 -12.13
CA LEU A 87 1.66 -4.60 -11.26
C LEU A 87 2.74 -5.00 -10.25
N ARG A 88 2.59 -6.14 -9.56
CA ARG A 88 3.61 -6.64 -8.61
C ARG A 88 4.99 -6.75 -9.28
N LYS A 89 5.05 -7.42 -10.44
CA LYS A 89 6.29 -7.52 -11.23
C LYS A 89 6.85 -6.17 -11.68
N ARG A 90 5.97 -5.19 -11.94
CA ARG A 90 6.39 -3.83 -12.29
C ARG A 90 7.00 -3.12 -11.07
N LEU A 91 6.42 -3.28 -9.89
CA LEU A 91 6.97 -2.73 -8.65
C LEU A 91 8.35 -3.32 -8.33
N ASP A 92 8.52 -4.64 -8.49
CA ASP A 92 9.82 -5.31 -8.31
C ASP A 92 10.88 -4.75 -9.27
N LYS A 93 10.56 -4.63 -10.57
CA LYS A 93 11.46 -4.02 -11.57
C LYS A 93 11.82 -2.56 -11.26
N ASP A 94 10.93 -1.85 -10.60
CA ASP A 94 11.14 -0.46 -10.17
C ASP A 94 11.82 -0.38 -8.80
N ALA A 95 12.25 -1.52 -8.22
CA ALA A 95 12.82 -1.63 -6.89
C ALA A 95 11.92 -0.95 -5.82
N HIS A 96 10.60 -1.14 -5.95
CA HIS A 96 9.57 -0.53 -5.11
C HIS A 96 9.71 0.99 -4.94
N LYS A 97 10.21 1.68 -5.99
CA LYS A 97 10.24 3.15 -6.03
C LYS A 97 9.02 3.70 -6.75
N ILE A 98 8.49 4.81 -6.27
CA ILE A 98 7.35 5.49 -6.92
C ILE A 98 7.79 6.01 -8.30
N LYS A 99 7.19 5.49 -9.36
CA LYS A 99 7.39 5.92 -10.75
C LYS A 99 6.10 6.40 -11.42
N GLY A 100 5.14 6.86 -10.64
CA GLY A 100 3.95 7.55 -11.08
C GLY A 100 4.09 9.07 -10.92
N GLY A 101 3.48 9.84 -11.84
CA GLY A 101 3.20 11.25 -11.65
C GLY A 101 1.93 11.44 -10.80
N PHE A 102 1.29 12.61 -10.89
CA PHE A 102 0.07 12.90 -10.14
C PHE A 102 -1.04 11.88 -10.38
N VAL A 103 -1.17 11.32 -11.58
CA VAL A 103 -2.20 10.31 -11.87
C VAL A 103 -1.94 9.01 -11.11
N GLY A 104 -0.74 8.44 -11.22
CA GLY A 104 -0.44 7.13 -10.62
C GLY A 104 -0.20 7.20 -9.11
N ALA A 105 0.64 8.14 -8.66
CA ALA A 105 1.03 8.20 -7.26
C ALA A 105 -0.13 8.58 -6.33
N THR A 106 -1.07 9.42 -6.78
CA THR A 106 -2.20 9.87 -5.97
C THR A 106 -3.19 8.75 -5.61
N MET A 107 -3.27 7.70 -6.42
CA MET A 107 -4.15 6.55 -6.18
C MET A 107 -3.42 5.29 -5.71
N MET A 108 -2.08 5.33 -5.67
CA MET A 108 -1.22 4.15 -5.51
C MET A 108 -1.58 3.30 -4.28
N CYS A 109 -1.49 3.84 -3.08
CA CYS A 109 -1.70 3.07 -1.86
C CYS A 109 -3.12 2.48 -1.80
N ARG A 110 -4.15 3.24 -2.23
CA ARG A 110 -5.53 2.74 -2.30
C ARG A 110 -5.67 1.59 -3.29
N VAL A 111 -5.14 1.74 -4.51
CA VAL A 111 -5.23 0.70 -5.54
C VAL A 111 -4.49 -0.56 -5.11
N LEU A 112 -3.33 -0.44 -4.49
CA LEU A 112 -2.58 -1.57 -3.96
C LEU A 112 -3.42 -2.30 -2.89
N ALA A 113 -3.93 -1.58 -1.91
CA ALA A 113 -4.73 -2.13 -0.82
C ALA A 113 -6.02 -2.81 -1.31
N GLU A 114 -6.77 -2.18 -2.23
CA GLU A 114 -8.01 -2.72 -2.80
C GLU A 114 -7.80 -3.98 -3.68
N ASN A 115 -6.56 -4.31 -4.02
CA ASN A 115 -6.23 -5.41 -4.92
C ASN A 115 -5.32 -6.48 -4.31
N GLY A 116 -5.28 -6.60 -2.97
CA GLY A 116 -4.54 -7.64 -2.26
C GLY A 116 -3.03 -7.42 -2.26
N LEU A 117 -2.59 -6.17 -2.34
CA LEU A 117 -1.20 -5.73 -2.28
C LEU A 117 -1.00 -4.78 -1.09
N GLU A 118 -1.54 -5.15 0.07
CA GLU A 118 -1.53 -4.32 1.28
C GLU A 118 -0.10 -4.09 1.79
N ASP A 119 0.74 -5.09 1.76
CA ASP A 119 2.13 -4.98 2.22
C ASP A 119 2.92 -4.01 1.34
N GLU A 120 2.67 -4.01 0.02
CA GLU A 120 3.24 -3.03 -0.91
C GLU A 120 2.72 -1.61 -0.65
N ALA A 121 1.43 -1.46 -0.33
CA ALA A 121 0.84 -0.15 0.01
C ALA A 121 1.51 0.45 1.26
N TRP A 122 1.67 -0.35 2.31
CA TRP A 122 2.40 0.05 3.51
C TRP A 122 3.85 0.41 3.20
N TYR A 123 4.55 -0.43 2.43
CA TYR A 123 5.93 -0.18 2.04
C TYR A 123 6.09 1.13 1.28
N MET A 124 5.20 1.39 0.29
CA MET A 124 5.27 2.63 -0.50
C MET A 124 5.05 3.89 0.33
N LEU A 125 4.15 3.85 1.32
CA LEU A 125 3.91 4.99 2.21
C LEU A 125 5.06 5.21 3.20
N PHE A 126 5.57 4.12 3.80
CA PHE A 126 6.57 4.18 4.87
C PHE A 126 8.02 4.13 4.38
N ASN A 127 8.23 4.21 3.06
CA ASN A 127 9.57 4.26 2.49
C ASN A 127 10.20 5.66 2.69
N HIS A 128 11.35 5.69 3.35
CA HIS A 128 12.14 6.90 3.56
C HIS A 128 13.04 7.29 2.38
N ASP A 129 13.20 6.40 1.40
CA ASP A 129 14.00 6.69 0.22
C ASP A 129 13.25 7.56 -0.79
N PHE A 130 14.03 8.35 -1.57
CA PHE A 130 13.50 9.06 -2.74
C PHE A 130 13.05 8.09 -3.85
N PRO A 131 11.91 8.34 -4.49
CA PRO A 131 10.87 9.31 -4.18
C PRO A 131 9.83 8.74 -3.19
N GLY A 132 9.34 9.55 -2.25
CA GLY A 132 8.37 9.09 -1.26
C GLY A 132 7.87 10.20 -0.32
N TRP A 133 6.76 9.92 0.36
CA TRP A 133 6.20 10.86 1.36
C TRP A 133 7.15 11.06 2.54
N LEU A 134 7.68 9.97 3.12
CA LEU A 134 8.57 10.08 4.28
C LEU A 134 9.92 10.67 3.91
N HIS A 135 10.42 10.48 2.69
CA HIS A 135 11.58 11.21 2.19
C HIS A 135 11.41 12.73 2.30
N CYS A 136 10.23 13.24 1.88
CA CYS A 136 9.94 14.67 2.03
C CYS A 136 9.86 15.08 3.51
N VAL A 137 9.29 14.25 4.38
CA VAL A 137 9.23 14.51 5.83
C VAL A 137 10.62 14.54 6.44
N ASP A 138 11.51 13.64 6.07
CA ASP A 138 12.91 13.59 6.53
C ASP A 138 13.69 14.84 6.14
N LEU A 139 13.33 15.44 4.99
CA LEU A 139 13.87 16.75 4.56
C LEU A 139 13.17 17.96 5.24
N GLY A 140 12.30 17.70 6.22
CA GLY A 140 11.63 18.74 7.00
C GLY A 140 10.33 19.27 6.42
N ALA A 141 9.68 18.54 5.49
CA ALA A 141 8.40 18.95 4.95
C ALA A 141 7.31 19.02 6.03
N THR A 142 6.64 20.16 6.11
CA THR A 142 5.45 20.39 6.96
C THR A 142 4.18 20.52 6.14
N THR A 143 4.29 20.47 4.84
CA THR A 143 3.23 20.55 3.83
C THR A 143 3.48 19.53 2.74
N ILE A 144 2.46 19.23 1.92
CA ILE A 144 2.62 18.38 0.73
C ILE A 144 3.31 19.19 -0.37
N TRP A 145 4.41 18.67 -0.90
CA TRP A 145 5.14 19.28 -2.01
C TRP A 145 4.59 18.85 -3.37
N GLU A 146 4.77 19.71 -4.39
CA GLU A 146 4.39 19.43 -5.76
C GLU A 146 5.24 18.30 -6.39
N ARG A 147 6.52 18.26 -6.04
CA ARG A 147 7.47 17.25 -6.53
C ARG A 147 8.16 16.56 -5.35
N TRP A 148 8.48 15.31 -5.52
CA TRP A 148 9.26 14.57 -4.52
C TRP A 148 10.63 15.18 -4.23
N ASN A 149 11.21 15.89 -5.22
CA ASN A 149 12.46 16.61 -5.13
C ASN A 149 12.26 18.14 -5.10
N SER A 150 11.20 18.64 -4.51
CA SER A 150 11.00 20.10 -4.36
C SER A 150 12.14 20.76 -3.59
N LEU A 151 12.65 20.09 -2.56
CA LEU A 151 13.98 20.35 -1.98
C LEU A 151 14.94 19.21 -2.39
N LEU A 152 16.22 19.57 -2.50
CA LEU A 152 17.32 18.62 -2.67
C LEU A 152 17.87 18.18 -1.31
N ASP A 153 18.71 17.15 -1.28
CA ASP A 153 19.27 16.59 -0.04
C ASP A 153 20.10 17.62 0.76
N ASP A 154 20.64 18.64 0.10
CA ASP A 154 21.35 19.76 0.74
C ASP A 154 20.42 20.85 1.26
N GLY A 155 19.09 20.67 1.17
CA GLY A 155 18.08 21.63 1.58
C GLY A 155 17.83 22.78 0.59
N SER A 156 18.51 22.82 -0.55
CA SER A 156 18.27 23.81 -1.59
C SER A 156 17.02 23.51 -2.40
N ILE A 157 16.40 24.54 -2.98
CA ILE A 157 15.23 24.41 -3.84
C ILE A 157 15.67 23.85 -5.20
N SER A 158 15.08 22.77 -5.68
CA SER A 158 15.46 22.10 -6.93
C SER A 158 15.18 22.92 -8.21
N GLY A 159 14.52 24.06 -8.08
CA GLY A 159 14.16 24.99 -9.14
C GLY A 159 12.84 25.68 -8.82
N THR A 160 12.59 26.82 -9.48
CA THR A 160 11.41 27.68 -9.20
C THR A 160 10.26 27.46 -10.17
N GLY A 161 10.49 26.80 -11.32
CA GLY A 161 9.46 26.50 -12.29
C GLY A 161 8.65 25.28 -11.91
N MET A 162 7.31 25.40 -11.78
CA MET A 162 6.41 24.27 -11.43
C MET A 162 6.88 23.55 -10.14
N ASN A 163 7.16 24.30 -9.10
CA ASN A 163 7.67 23.77 -7.83
C ASN A 163 7.05 24.49 -6.64
N SER A 164 5.89 24.01 -6.19
CA SER A 164 5.23 24.50 -4.99
C SER A 164 5.57 23.64 -3.78
N LEU A 165 5.86 24.28 -2.65
CA LEU A 165 6.01 23.60 -1.36
C LEU A 165 4.65 23.43 -0.64
N ASN A 166 3.55 23.84 -1.23
CA ASN A 166 2.21 23.64 -0.70
C ASN A 166 1.24 23.26 -1.83
N HIS A 167 1.22 21.97 -2.18
CA HIS A 167 0.46 21.42 -3.28
C HIS A 167 -0.38 20.22 -2.83
N TYR A 168 -1.63 20.13 -3.27
CA TYR A 168 -2.60 19.17 -2.75
C TYR A 168 -2.43 17.72 -3.25
N SER A 169 -1.89 17.51 -4.45
CA SER A 169 -2.07 16.26 -5.20
C SER A 169 -1.63 15.01 -4.42
N TYR A 170 -0.41 14.96 -3.93
CA TYR A 170 0.07 13.80 -3.17
C TYR A 170 -0.57 13.65 -1.77
N GLY A 171 -1.29 14.67 -1.30
CA GLY A 171 -2.08 14.61 -0.09
C GLY A 171 -3.30 13.68 -0.19
N SER A 172 -3.68 13.26 -1.40
CA SER A 172 -4.71 12.23 -1.63
C SER A 172 -4.39 10.88 -0.94
N VAL A 173 -3.16 10.63 -0.54
CA VAL A 173 -2.77 9.47 0.29
C VAL A 173 -3.56 9.40 1.60
N LEU A 174 -4.11 10.52 2.09
CA LEU A 174 -4.98 10.55 3.26
C LEU A 174 -6.24 9.68 3.07
N GLU A 175 -6.73 9.47 1.85
CA GLU A 175 -7.81 8.53 1.61
C GLU A 175 -7.42 7.11 2.04
N TYR A 176 -6.20 6.66 1.72
CA TYR A 176 -5.66 5.38 2.17
C TYR A 176 -5.51 5.33 3.70
N ILE A 177 -4.98 6.39 4.30
CA ILE A 177 -4.79 6.45 5.75
C ILE A 177 -6.12 6.30 6.49
N TYR A 178 -7.19 6.97 6.03
CA TYR A 178 -8.50 6.87 6.65
C TYR A 178 -9.23 5.57 6.32
N ARG A 179 -9.28 5.19 5.04
CA ARG A 179 -10.10 4.05 4.61
C ARG A 179 -9.48 2.69 4.86
N ASP A 180 -8.15 2.62 4.85
CA ASP A 180 -7.44 1.34 4.97
C ASP A 180 -6.67 1.25 6.27
N MET A 181 -5.74 2.18 6.55
CA MET A 181 -4.95 2.10 7.77
C MET A 181 -5.83 2.22 9.03
N ALA A 182 -6.70 3.23 9.08
CA ALA A 182 -7.70 3.37 10.16
C ALA A 182 -8.94 2.48 9.91
N GLY A 183 -9.20 2.13 8.65
CA GLY A 183 -10.32 1.28 8.26
C GLY A 183 -11.68 1.94 8.33
N ILE A 184 -11.78 3.27 8.22
CA ILE A 184 -13.06 4.00 8.30
C ILE A 184 -13.56 4.31 6.90
N ALA A 185 -14.52 3.54 6.38
CA ALA A 185 -15.08 3.72 5.05
C ALA A 185 -16.62 3.85 5.07
N PRO A 186 -17.22 4.80 4.28
CA PRO A 186 -18.66 4.91 4.20
C PRO A 186 -19.29 3.70 3.52
N ALA A 187 -20.39 3.17 4.06
CA ALA A 187 -21.21 2.12 3.48
C ALA A 187 -22.61 2.63 3.07
N ALA A 188 -22.98 3.84 3.49
CA ALA A 188 -24.24 4.48 3.09
C ALA A 188 -24.05 6.00 2.97
N PRO A 189 -24.92 6.69 2.19
CA PRO A 189 -24.89 8.15 2.08
C PRO A 189 -24.92 8.83 3.45
N GLY A 190 -24.16 9.91 3.59
CA GLY A 190 -24.07 10.68 4.82
C GLY A 190 -23.34 9.97 5.97
N PHE A 191 -22.67 8.83 5.71
CA PHE A 191 -22.04 8.01 6.76
C PHE A 191 -23.05 7.51 7.83
N THR A 192 -24.28 7.21 7.44
CA THR A 192 -25.25 6.57 8.35
C THR A 192 -24.89 5.11 8.63
N LYS A 193 -24.11 4.51 7.72
CA LYS A 193 -23.45 3.21 7.89
C LYS A 193 -22.00 3.30 7.45
N ALA A 194 -21.12 2.58 8.14
CA ALA A 194 -19.70 2.46 7.79
C ALA A 194 -19.26 1.00 7.73
N VAL A 195 -18.13 0.77 7.04
CA VAL A 195 -17.29 -0.40 7.26
C VAL A 195 -16.13 0.04 8.12
N LEU A 196 -15.90 -0.67 9.24
CA LEU A 196 -14.73 -0.50 10.09
C LEU A 196 -13.82 -1.73 9.90
N ALA A 197 -12.83 -1.58 9.01
CA ALA A 197 -11.94 -2.66 8.57
C ALA A 197 -10.48 -2.18 8.50
N PRO A 198 -9.81 -1.97 9.65
CA PRO A 198 -8.44 -1.49 9.67
C PRO A 198 -7.47 -2.49 9.05
N GLN A 199 -6.51 -2.02 8.28
CA GLN A 199 -5.35 -2.79 7.85
C GLN A 199 -4.22 -2.61 8.87
N ILE A 200 -3.73 -3.71 9.41
CA ILE A 200 -2.72 -3.72 10.47
C ILE A 200 -1.36 -4.03 9.87
N SER A 201 -0.35 -3.22 10.24
CA SER A 201 1.03 -3.46 9.83
C SER A 201 2.02 -3.04 10.92
N TRP A 202 3.13 -3.75 10.99
CA TRP A 202 4.25 -3.45 11.88
C TRP A 202 4.89 -2.08 11.61
N GLN A 203 4.80 -1.55 10.37
CA GLN A 203 5.42 -0.27 10.01
C GLN A 203 4.90 0.89 10.86
N SER A 204 3.61 0.88 11.18
CA SER A 204 3.03 1.91 12.05
C SER A 204 2.91 1.48 13.51
N ARG A 205 2.76 0.17 13.78
CA ARG A 205 2.50 -0.44 15.09
C ARG A 205 1.19 -0.03 15.74
N PHE A 206 0.65 1.11 15.42
CA PHE A 206 -0.67 1.60 15.88
C PHE A 206 -1.22 2.64 14.90
N VAL A 207 -2.53 2.79 14.91
CA VAL A 207 -3.24 3.91 14.27
C VAL A 207 -4.34 4.40 15.22
N ASN A 208 -4.48 5.72 15.32
CA ASN A 208 -5.60 6.35 15.99
C ASN A 208 -6.37 7.17 14.96
N GLY A 209 -7.48 6.60 14.45
CA GLY A 209 -8.32 7.20 13.43
C GLY A 209 -9.57 7.84 14.03
N THR A 210 -9.80 9.11 13.73
CA THR A 210 -11.05 9.81 14.09
C THR A 210 -11.57 10.55 12.87
N TYR A 211 -12.82 10.29 12.49
CA TYR A 211 -13.46 10.93 11.36
C TYR A 211 -14.79 11.58 11.78
N LYS A 212 -14.90 12.89 11.57
CA LYS A 212 -16.15 13.65 11.82
C LYS A 212 -16.98 13.69 10.55
N SER A 213 -18.02 12.87 10.49
CA SER A 213 -19.01 12.89 9.42
C SER A 213 -20.20 13.78 9.76
N VAL A 214 -21.12 13.98 8.81
CA VAL A 214 -22.41 14.65 9.06
C VAL A 214 -23.30 13.86 10.04
N SER A 215 -23.09 12.55 10.16
CA SER A 215 -23.84 11.67 11.08
C SER A 215 -23.19 11.53 12.45
N GLY A 216 -22.03 12.13 12.68
CA GLY A 216 -21.31 12.07 13.94
C GLY A 216 -19.85 11.67 13.80
N THR A 217 -19.22 11.43 14.94
CA THR A 217 -17.79 11.09 15.02
C THR A 217 -17.60 9.58 15.05
N TRP A 218 -16.78 9.08 14.15
CA TRP A 218 -16.33 7.70 14.07
C TRP A 218 -14.90 7.57 14.63
N VAL A 219 -14.64 6.52 15.40
CA VAL A 219 -13.29 6.22 15.90
C VAL A 219 -12.92 4.80 15.52
N SER A 220 -11.71 4.63 15.05
CA SER A 220 -11.10 3.31 14.81
C SER A 220 -9.63 3.39 15.17
N ASN A 221 -9.31 2.83 16.32
CA ASN A 221 -7.96 2.77 16.85
C ASN A 221 -7.51 1.32 16.93
N TRP A 222 -6.26 1.05 16.61
CA TRP A 222 -5.66 -0.25 16.84
C TRP A 222 -4.19 -0.14 17.23
N LYS A 223 -3.69 -1.16 17.92
CA LYS A 223 -2.30 -1.27 18.35
C LYS A 223 -1.86 -2.72 18.39
N ILE A 224 -0.65 -3.00 17.90
CA ILE A 224 0.04 -4.27 18.08
C ILE A 224 0.72 -4.24 19.45
N LEU A 225 0.41 -5.22 20.31
CA LEU A 225 1.01 -5.37 21.64
C LEU A 225 2.31 -6.18 21.56
N ASP A 226 3.14 -6.08 22.61
CA ASP A 226 4.45 -6.74 22.64
C ASP A 226 4.39 -8.27 22.57
N ASP A 227 3.29 -8.86 23.05
CA ASP A 227 3.02 -10.29 22.98
C ASP A 227 2.43 -10.75 21.62
N GLY A 228 2.21 -9.81 20.68
CA GLY A 228 1.63 -10.06 19.36
C GLY A 228 0.11 -9.98 19.31
N GLN A 229 -0.57 -9.74 20.42
CA GLN A 229 -2.00 -9.45 20.39
C GLN A 229 -2.27 -8.10 19.72
N VAL A 230 -3.47 -7.96 19.20
CA VAL A 230 -3.98 -6.71 18.65
C VAL A 230 -5.07 -6.17 19.57
N ALA A 231 -4.89 -4.94 20.03
CA ALA A 231 -5.92 -4.19 20.75
C ALA A 231 -6.63 -3.24 19.79
N VAL A 232 -7.96 -3.25 19.79
CA VAL A 232 -8.81 -2.42 18.95
C VAL A 232 -9.82 -1.67 19.80
N HIS A 233 -10.03 -0.40 19.52
CA HIS A 233 -11.09 0.45 20.07
C HIS A 233 -11.85 1.12 18.94
N LEU A 234 -13.17 0.90 18.87
CA LEU A 234 -14.06 1.45 17.84
C LEU A 234 -15.19 2.26 18.48
N GLU A 235 -15.59 3.37 17.84
CA GLU A 235 -16.79 4.10 18.23
C GLU A 235 -17.69 4.33 17.02
N VAL A 236 -18.97 4.01 17.17
CA VAL A 236 -20.02 4.25 16.19
C VAL A 236 -20.94 5.33 16.73
N PRO A 237 -21.18 6.44 15.99
CA PRO A 237 -22.02 7.53 16.45
C PRO A 237 -23.48 7.13 16.57
N PHE A 238 -24.23 7.89 17.34
CA PHE A 238 -25.67 7.67 17.58
C PHE A 238 -26.46 7.61 16.27
N ASN A 239 -27.45 6.71 16.19
CA ASN A 239 -28.25 6.41 14.99
C ASN A 239 -27.44 5.88 13.78
N CYS A 240 -26.24 5.42 13.97
CA CYS A 240 -25.42 4.79 12.95
C CYS A 240 -25.12 3.32 13.29
N SER A 241 -24.67 2.56 12.29
CA SER A 241 -24.18 1.20 12.47
C SER A 241 -22.94 0.97 11.61
N ALA A 242 -22.17 -0.07 11.95
CA ALA A 242 -20.98 -0.46 11.18
C ALA A 242 -20.90 -1.96 11.00
N THR A 243 -20.46 -2.38 9.82
CA THR A 243 -19.92 -3.73 9.61
C THR A 243 -18.45 -3.71 10.00
N VAL A 244 -18.05 -4.55 10.96
CA VAL A 244 -16.69 -4.63 11.48
C VAL A 244 -15.98 -5.85 10.93
N ILE A 245 -14.77 -5.65 10.40
CA ILE A 245 -13.88 -6.70 9.90
C ILE A 245 -12.53 -6.52 10.58
N LEU A 246 -12.19 -7.41 11.52
CA LEU A 246 -10.91 -7.33 12.24
C LEU A 246 -9.86 -8.21 11.56
N PRO A 247 -8.71 -7.65 11.14
CA PRO A 247 -7.66 -8.40 10.43
C PRO A 247 -7.08 -9.53 11.27
N GLY A 248 -7.00 -10.73 10.68
CA GLY A 248 -6.46 -11.90 11.39
C GLY A 248 -7.30 -12.36 12.59
N TYR A 249 -8.50 -11.85 12.75
CA TYR A 249 -9.45 -12.34 13.74
C TYR A 249 -10.10 -13.64 13.23
N ASP A 250 -10.28 -14.62 14.11
CA ASP A 250 -10.78 -15.95 13.78
C ASP A 250 -12.30 -16.03 13.55
N LYS A 251 -12.98 -14.89 13.62
CA LYS A 251 -14.43 -14.78 13.41
C LYS A 251 -14.74 -13.94 12.18
N GLU A 252 -15.91 -14.23 11.61
CA GLU A 252 -16.46 -13.49 10.49
C GLU A 252 -16.76 -12.02 10.86
N ALA A 253 -17.01 -11.20 9.83
CA ALA A 253 -17.50 -9.85 9.98
C ALA A 253 -18.76 -9.81 10.85
N PHE A 254 -18.93 -8.77 11.65
CA PHE A 254 -20.09 -8.60 12.52
C PHE A 254 -20.62 -7.16 12.48
N GLU A 255 -21.89 -7.00 12.80
CA GLU A 255 -22.52 -5.68 12.90
C GLU A 255 -22.29 -5.07 14.28
N LEU A 256 -22.00 -3.77 14.31
CA LEU A 256 -21.85 -2.96 15.51
C LEU A 256 -22.84 -1.79 15.46
N GLU A 257 -23.70 -1.73 16.46
CA GLU A 257 -24.62 -0.61 16.64
C GLU A 257 -23.91 0.58 17.30
N ALA A 258 -24.61 1.71 17.44
CA ALA A 258 -24.09 2.91 18.09
C ALA A 258 -23.51 2.62 19.48
N GLY A 259 -22.32 3.11 19.76
CA GLY A 259 -21.61 2.91 21.02
C GLY A 259 -20.12 2.62 20.83
N SER A 260 -19.48 2.18 21.91
CA SER A 260 -18.06 1.85 21.93
C SER A 260 -17.84 0.33 21.96
N PHE A 261 -16.78 -0.11 21.31
CA PHE A 261 -16.35 -1.51 21.26
C PHE A 261 -14.86 -1.62 21.51
N ASP A 262 -14.49 -2.41 22.50
CA ASP A 262 -13.11 -2.71 22.84
C ASP A 262 -12.84 -4.20 22.69
N LYS A 263 -11.75 -4.56 22.03
CA LYS A 263 -11.33 -5.94 21.84
C LYS A 263 -9.82 -6.08 21.81
N THR A 264 -9.32 -7.06 22.56
CA THR A 264 -7.95 -7.56 22.41
C THR A 264 -8.03 -9.02 21.98
N TYR A 265 -7.26 -9.39 20.96
CA TYR A 265 -7.27 -10.75 20.41
C TYR A 265 -5.89 -11.15 19.89
N MET A 266 -5.62 -12.46 19.86
CA MET A 266 -4.46 -13.02 19.17
C MET A 266 -4.83 -13.23 17.71
N PRO A 267 -4.18 -12.54 16.76
CA PRO A 267 -4.46 -12.73 15.34
C PRO A 267 -3.88 -14.06 14.84
N VAL A 268 -4.49 -14.63 13.81
CA VAL A 268 -3.98 -15.84 13.14
C VAL A 268 -2.69 -15.58 12.35
N LYS A 269 -2.44 -14.32 11.94
CA LYS A 269 -1.20 -13.84 11.34
C LYS A 269 -0.50 -12.94 12.36
N ASP A 270 0.77 -13.19 12.65
CA ASP A 270 1.56 -12.26 13.46
C ASP A 270 1.84 -10.98 12.66
N PHE A 271 1.40 -9.84 13.18
CA PHE A 271 1.61 -8.53 12.55
C PHE A 271 2.89 -7.82 13.01
N ARG A 272 3.66 -8.41 13.93
CA ARG A 272 4.96 -7.83 14.31
C ARG A 272 5.96 -8.01 13.19
N GLN A 273 6.90 -7.10 13.09
CA GLN A 273 8.01 -7.26 12.17
C GLN A 273 8.88 -8.45 12.62
N MET A 274 8.95 -9.45 11.78
CA MET A 274 9.83 -10.60 11.96
C MET A 274 10.96 -10.52 10.93
N PHE A 275 12.12 -11.09 11.26
CA PHE A 275 13.14 -11.28 10.23
C PHE A 275 12.64 -12.23 9.14
N ASN A 276 13.14 -12.05 7.93
CA ASN A 276 12.86 -12.91 6.78
C ASN A 276 14.08 -13.03 5.87
N MET A 277 13.95 -13.74 4.77
CA MET A 277 15.04 -13.95 3.81
C MET A 277 15.54 -12.66 3.16
N ASP A 278 14.75 -11.60 3.13
CA ASP A 278 15.09 -10.29 2.56
C ASP A 278 15.58 -9.28 3.61
N SER A 279 15.53 -9.64 4.89
CA SER A 279 16.11 -8.82 5.96
C SER A 279 17.62 -8.68 5.78
N ARG A 280 18.11 -7.46 5.88
CA ARG A 280 19.54 -7.15 5.70
C ARG A 280 20.35 -7.57 6.93
N LEU A 281 21.61 -7.88 6.73
CA LEU A 281 22.54 -8.19 7.83
C LEU A 281 22.63 -7.04 8.84
N SER A 282 22.56 -5.79 8.38
CA SER A 282 22.52 -4.61 9.25
C SER A 282 21.34 -4.62 10.23
N GLN A 283 20.17 -5.10 9.81
CA GLN A 283 19.01 -5.24 10.68
C GLN A 283 19.18 -6.36 11.71
N MET A 284 19.76 -7.49 11.26
CA MET A 284 20.02 -8.66 12.13
C MET A 284 21.11 -8.38 13.18
N ALA A 285 22.07 -7.51 12.85
CA ALA A 285 23.19 -7.15 13.73
C ALA A 285 22.75 -6.56 15.09
N SER A 286 21.59 -5.92 15.14
CA SER A 286 21.04 -5.32 16.36
C SER A 286 20.26 -6.30 17.26
N SER A 287 19.96 -7.51 16.77
CA SER A 287 19.23 -8.53 17.52
C SER A 287 20.16 -9.62 18.05
N PRO A 288 20.29 -9.76 19.38
CA PRO A 288 21.10 -10.82 19.99
C PRO A 288 20.68 -12.23 19.55
N GLU A 289 19.36 -12.49 19.46
CA GLU A 289 18.80 -13.78 19.06
C GLU A 289 19.10 -14.09 17.57
N ALA A 290 18.98 -13.10 16.70
CA ALA A 290 19.33 -13.26 15.28
C ALA A 290 20.83 -13.53 15.12
N MET A 291 21.68 -12.81 15.87
CA MET A 291 23.12 -13.03 15.87
C MET A 291 23.52 -14.40 16.42
N GLU A 292 22.79 -14.99 17.33
CA GLU A 292 23.03 -16.36 17.81
C GLU A 292 22.81 -17.38 16.68
N ILE A 293 21.71 -17.26 15.95
CA ILE A 293 21.43 -18.11 14.76
C ILE A 293 22.50 -17.91 13.70
N LEU A 294 22.87 -16.67 13.39
CA LEU A 294 23.89 -16.41 12.37
C LEU A 294 25.25 -16.98 12.77
N ARG A 295 25.66 -16.87 14.01
CA ARG A 295 26.92 -17.47 14.48
C ARG A 295 26.91 -19.00 14.42
N SER A 296 25.77 -19.61 14.76
CA SER A 296 25.60 -21.06 14.74
C SER A 296 25.50 -21.64 13.34
N ASP A 297 24.60 -21.08 12.52
CA ASP A 297 24.18 -21.68 11.26
C ASP A 297 24.88 -21.07 10.04
N LEU A 298 25.26 -19.80 10.13
CA LEU A 298 25.85 -19.01 9.04
C LEU A 298 27.08 -18.19 9.52
N PRO A 299 28.15 -18.84 9.99
CA PRO A 299 29.30 -18.14 10.55
C PRO A 299 29.97 -17.15 9.59
N ALA A 300 29.88 -17.38 8.28
CA ALA A 300 30.36 -16.44 7.28
C ALA A 300 29.55 -15.14 7.27
N ALA A 301 28.22 -15.21 7.36
CA ALA A 301 27.37 -14.04 7.48
C ALA A 301 27.60 -13.27 8.78
N ALA A 302 27.77 -13.97 9.89
CA ALA A 302 28.16 -13.38 11.16
C ALA A 302 29.54 -12.67 11.08
N GLY A 303 30.48 -13.25 10.34
CA GLY A 303 31.78 -12.64 10.06
C GLY A 303 31.68 -11.36 9.23
N MET A 304 30.78 -11.30 8.25
CA MET A 304 30.51 -10.10 7.45
C MET A 304 29.96 -8.96 8.33
N ILE A 305 29.07 -9.26 9.29
CA ILE A 305 28.57 -8.30 10.25
C ILE A 305 29.73 -7.79 11.15
N ALA A 306 30.57 -8.69 11.62
CA ALA A 306 31.70 -8.31 12.46
C ALA A 306 32.74 -7.43 11.72
N ALA A 307 32.91 -7.62 10.42
CA ALA A 307 33.75 -6.79 9.57
C ALA A 307 33.19 -5.38 9.35
N ASN A 308 31.87 -5.17 9.57
CA ASN A 308 31.16 -3.90 9.45
C ASN A 308 31.36 -3.18 8.09
N ASP A 309 31.48 -3.96 7.03
CA ASP A 309 31.59 -3.44 5.67
C ASP A 309 30.23 -3.06 5.11
N VAL A 310 30.11 -1.84 4.57
CA VAL A 310 28.82 -1.26 4.14
C VAL A 310 28.14 -2.09 3.06
N GLU A 311 28.88 -2.67 2.11
CA GLU A 311 28.31 -3.48 1.04
C GLU A 311 27.79 -4.78 1.62
N ASN A 312 28.56 -5.45 2.46
CA ASN A 312 28.17 -6.70 3.12
C ASN A 312 26.97 -6.51 4.06
N MET A 313 26.93 -5.41 4.79
CA MET A 313 25.81 -5.09 5.72
C MET A 313 24.48 -4.89 5.00
N ASN A 314 24.49 -4.57 3.73
CA ASN A 314 23.27 -4.45 2.90
C ASN A 314 22.81 -5.79 2.28
N LEU A 315 23.58 -6.84 2.39
CA LEU A 315 23.18 -8.16 1.88
C LEU A 315 22.04 -8.75 2.71
N SER A 316 21.15 -9.48 2.05
CA SER A 316 20.14 -10.34 2.65
C SER A 316 20.46 -11.81 2.37
N LEU A 317 19.81 -12.75 3.06
CA LEU A 317 19.99 -14.17 2.81
C LEU A 317 19.57 -14.54 1.36
N ASN A 318 18.53 -13.91 0.82
CA ASN A 318 18.12 -14.06 -0.58
C ASN A 318 19.18 -13.56 -1.55
N ALA A 319 19.80 -12.42 -1.29
CA ALA A 319 20.90 -11.93 -2.12
C ALA A 319 22.09 -12.90 -2.09
N MET A 320 22.43 -13.43 -0.92
CA MET A 320 23.53 -14.40 -0.76
C MET A 320 23.28 -15.72 -1.49
N MET A 321 22.02 -16.18 -1.62
CA MET A 321 21.69 -17.36 -2.44
C MET A 321 22.08 -17.17 -3.91
N GLY A 322 22.05 -15.94 -4.41
CA GLY A 322 22.52 -15.58 -5.74
C GLY A 322 24.04 -15.47 -5.89
N MET A 323 24.80 -15.70 -4.81
CA MET A 323 26.27 -15.53 -4.74
C MET A 323 26.98 -16.83 -4.32
N PRO A 324 27.05 -17.85 -5.19
CA PRO A 324 27.65 -19.17 -4.84
C PRO A 324 29.10 -19.08 -4.35
N PHE A 325 29.84 -18.05 -4.77
CA PHE A 325 31.22 -17.80 -4.35
C PHE A 325 31.40 -17.52 -2.85
N LEU A 326 30.29 -17.17 -2.14
CA LEU A 326 30.31 -17.00 -0.69
C LEU A 326 30.37 -18.32 0.07
N GLY A 327 30.27 -19.48 -0.62
CA GLY A 327 30.37 -20.80 -0.02
C GLY A 327 29.24 -21.18 0.93
N MET A 328 28.10 -20.48 0.89
CA MET A 328 26.93 -20.77 1.71
C MET A 328 25.85 -21.49 0.86
N PRO A 329 25.57 -22.79 1.13
CA PRO A 329 24.56 -23.55 0.40
C PRO A 329 23.15 -22.91 0.58
N ALA A 330 22.37 -22.88 -0.49
CA ALA A 330 21.03 -22.31 -0.48
C ALA A 330 20.09 -22.96 0.58
N GLU A 331 20.25 -24.26 0.82
CA GLU A 331 19.48 -24.98 1.83
C GLU A 331 19.80 -24.51 3.25
N VAL A 332 21.07 -24.23 3.53
CA VAL A 332 21.50 -23.71 4.85
C VAL A 332 20.97 -22.28 5.06
N LEU A 333 21.03 -21.44 4.02
CA LEU A 333 20.45 -20.09 4.05
C LEU A 333 18.94 -20.12 4.31
N LYS A 334 18.20 -21.03 3.65
CA LYS A 334 16.76 -21.20 3.87
C LYS A 334 16.44 -21.68 5.28
N ALA A 335 17.16 -22.69 5.77
CA ALA A 335 16.96 -23.20 7.13
C ALA A 335 17.23 -22.14 8.21
N ALA A 336 18.26 -21.32 8.04
CA ALA A 336 18.52 -20.17 8.91
C ALA A 336 17.41 -19.12 8.80
N GLY A 337 16.93 -18.84 7.57
CA GLY A 337 15.79 -17.95 7.35
C GLY A 337 14.51 -18.39 8.04
N GLU A 338 14.21 -19.68 8.07
CA GLU A 338 13.06 -20.23 8.80
C GLU A 338 13.19 -20.02 10.32
N LYS A 339 14.39 -20.15 10.89
CA LYS A 339 14.64 -19.86 12.30
C LYS A 339 14.50 -18.36 12.59
N LEU A 340 15.08 -17.52 11.73
CA LEU A 340 15.02 -16.06 11.84
C LEU A 340 13.58 -15.54 11.73
N SER A 341 12.73 -16.18 10.92
CA SER A 341 11.33 -15.78 10.78
C SER A 341 10.48 -15.88 12.05
N ARG A 342 11.03 -16.46 13.12
CA ARG A 342 10.41 -16.56 14.45
C ARG A 342 10.92 -15.49 15.42
N ILE A 343 11.85 -14.66 14.98
CA ILE A 343 12.49 -13.63 15.81
C ILE A 343 11.99 -12.26 15.38
N LYS A 344 11.66 -11.42 16.35
CA LYS A 344 11.28 -10.03 16.12
C LYS A 344 12.46 -9.25 15.55
N ALA A 345 12.20 -8.44 14.52
CA ALA A 345 13.20 -7.62 13.83
C ALA A 345 13.41 -6.23 14.46
N TYR A 346 12.87 -5.97 15.65
CA TYR A 346 12.98 -4.70 16.39
C TYR A 346 13.07 -4.89 17.89
#